data_f6273360dc243156450b1958a9e57cb8
#
_entry.id   f6273360dc243156450b1958a9e57cb8
#
_cell.length_a   1.000
_cell.length_b   1.000
_cell.length_c   1.000
_cell.angle_alpha   90.00
_cell.angle_beta   90.00
_cell.angle_gamma   90.00
#
_symmetry.space_group_name_H-M   'P 1'
#
loop_
_entity.id
_entity.type
_entity.pdbx_description
1 polymer ?
#
loop_
_entity_poly.entity_id
_entity_poly.type
_entity_poly.pdbx_seq_one_letter_code
_entity_poly.pdbx_strand_id
1 'polypeptide(L)'
;MKRSLDSRVDYSLILPVFCLLVIGVVAIYIAVSHDYPQNIWPILGQQLAWIVLGIIISFVVMFFNTKFLWQATPYLYALGLVLMVLPLVFYNPNLVAATGAKNWVSIGGVTLFQPSEFMKISYILILARVIVQFTQKHKEKERTIALDFHLILWLIVFTLPVLVLLALQSDLGTALVFVAIFAGLVLLSGVSWKIIIPIFATVVSGITGFLAIFITKDGRAFMHQIGMPTYQINRILAWLNPFDYAQTTTY
;
A
#
# COMPACT_ATOMS: atom_id res chain seq x y z
N MET A 1 20.95 -29.08 -4.26
CA MET A 1 21.17 -28.60 -5.64
C MET A 1 21.38 -27.10 -5.60
N LYS A 2 22.60 -26.60 -5.82
CA LYS A 2 22.86 -25.16 -5.99
C LYS A 2 22.24 -24.74 -7.34
N ARG A 3 21.11 -24.03 -7.32
CA ARG A 3 20.59 -23.38 -8.54
C ARG A 3 21.62 -22.31 -8.95
N SER A 4 22.05 -22.34 -10.21
CA SER A 4 22.89 -21.29 -10.77
C SER A 4 22.17 -19.92 -10.67
N LEU A 5 22.90 -18.83 -10.54
CA LEU A 5 22.32 -17.47 -10.52
C LEU A 5 21.43 -17.24 -11.73
N ASP A 6 21.80 -17.77 -12.87
CA ASP A 6 21.07 -17.68 -14.14
C ASP A 6 19.64 -18.23 -14.08
N SER A 7 19.39 -19.28 -13.25
CA SER A 7 18.03 -19.85 -13.07
C SER A 7 17.16 -19.05 -12.10
N ARG A 8 17.65 -17.97 -11.51
CA ARG A 8 16.93 -17.11 -10.56
C ARG A 8 16.51 -15.78 -11.18
N VAL A 9 17.07 -15.44 -12.34
CA VAL A 9 16.83 -14.18 -13.04
C VAL A 9 15.82 -14.43 -14.16
N ASP A 10 14.71 -13.75 -14.10
CA ASP A 10 13.77 -13.71 -15.21
C ASP A 10 14.07 -12.47 -16.05
N TYR A 11 14.77 -12.68 -17.16
CA TYR A 11 15.17 -11.60 -18.09
C TYR A 11 13.97 -10.89 -18.73
N SER A 12 12.80 -11.54 -18.81
CA SER A 12 11.60 -10.93 -19.36
C SER A 12 11.06 -9.81 -18.47
N LEU A 13 11.39 -9.83 -17.15
CA LEU A 13 11.03 -8.78 -16.20
C LEU A 13 12.03 -7.62 -16.17
N ILE A 14 13.30 -7.87 -16.51
CA ILE A 14 14.35 -6.83 -16.41
C ILE A 14 14.09 -5.70 -17.39
N LEU A 15 13.74 -6.01 -18.63
CA LEU A 15 13.53 -4.99 -19.66
C LEU A 15 12.37 -4.03 -19.32
N PRO A 16 11.16 -4.50 -18.95
CA PRO A 16 10.08 -3.62 -18.51
C PRO A 16 10.45 -2.78 -17.29
N VAL A 17 11.14 -3.35 -16.30
CA VAL A 17 11.57 -2.61 -15.10
C VAL A 17 12.56 -1.51 -15.49
N PHE A 18 13.54 -1.81 -16.34
CA PHE A 18 14.49 -0.82 -16.84
C PHE A 18 13.79 0.32 -17.60
N CYS A 19 12.86 -0.01 -18.50
CA CYS A 19 12.07 0.99 -19.23
C CYS A 19 11.28 1.89 -18.27
N LEU A 20 10.63 1.31 -17.24
CA LEU A 20 9.89 2.07 -16.23
C LEU A 20 10.81 2.99 -15.42
N LEU A 21 12.01 2.55 -15.06
CA LEU A 21 13.00 3.39 -14.37
C LEU A 21 13.42 4.57 -15.24
N VAL A 22 13.69 4.35 -16.52
CA VAL A 22 14.07 5.43 -17.47
C VAL A 22 12.90 6.42 -17.61
N ILE A 23 11.69 5.94 -17.86
CA ILE A 23 10.49 6.79 -17.96
C ILE A 23 10.29 7.58 -16.67
N GLY A 24 10.46 6.96 -15.50
CA GLY A 24 10.35 7.62 -14.20
C GLY A 24 11.36 8.75 -14.02
N VAL A 25 12.63 8.54 -14.40
CA VAL A 25 13.66 9.59 -14.32
C VAL A 25 13.34 10.74 -15.27
N VAL A 26 12.90 10.44 -16.50
CA VAL A 26 12.52 11.48 -17.49
C VAL A 26 11.30 12.27 -17.00
N ALA A 27 10.28 11.60 -16.46
CA ALA A 27 9.09 12.25 -15.92
C ALA A 27 9.45 13.20 -14.75
N ILE A 28 10.30 12.74 -13.82
CA ILE A 28 10.78 13.58 -12.72
C ILE A 28 11.59 14.77 -13.24
N TYR A 29 12.47 14.56 -14.23
CA TYR A 29 13.22 15.65 -14.83
C TYR A 29 12.30 16.72 -15.43
N ILE A 30 11.28 16.33 -16.18
CA ILE A 30 10.32 17.26 -16.80
C ILE A 30 9.55 18.03 -15.72
N ALA A 31 9.01 17.34 -14.72
CA ALA A 31 8.26 17.97 -13.64
C ALA A 31 9.12 18.96 -12.83
N VAL A 32 10.32 18.53 -12.41
CA VAL A 32 11.21 19.37 -11.60
C VAL A 32 11.77 20.53 -12.40
N SER A 33 12.05 20.37 -13.69
CA SER A 33 12.55 21.45 -14.55
C SER A 33 11.53 22.58 -14.72
N HIS A 34 10.23 22.26 -14.63
CA HIS A 34 9.15 23.24 -14.68
C HIS A 34 8.91 23.89 -13.31
N ASP A 35 8.79 23.09 -12.25
CA ASP A 35 8.32 23.58 -10.94
C ASP A 35 9.46 24.08 -10.03
N TYR A 36 10.66 23.48 -10.15
CA TYR A 36 11.83 23.77 -9.31
C TYR A 36 13.14 23.86 -10.08
N PRO A 37 13.29 24.79 -11.04
CA PRO A 37 14.45 24.83 -11.96
C PRO A 37 15.80 24.98 -11.26
N GLN A 38 15.83 25.53 -10.03
CA GLN A 38 17.07 25.68 -9.27
C GLN A 38 17.49 24.42 -8.50
N ASN A 39 16.60 23.45 -8.35
CA ASN A 39 16.81 22.23 -7.55
C ASN A 39 16.81 20.93 -8.38
N ILE A 40 16.99 21.02 -9.69
CA ILE A 40 16.95 19.85 -10.59
C ILE A 40 17.97 18.79 -10.17
N TRP A 41 19.23 19.19 -10.02
CA TRP A 41 20.32 18.25 -9.76
C TRP A 41 20.24 17.54 -8.41
N PRO A 42 19.92 18.22 -7.29
CA PRO A 42 19.70 17.55 -6.00
C PRO A 42 18.57 16.52 -6.05
N ILE A 43 17.43 16.84 -6.67
CA ILE A 43 16.27 15.93 -6.73
C ILE A 43 16.56 14.73 -7.62
N LEU A 44 17.17 14.95 -8.81
CA LEU A 44 17.58 13.84 -9.67
C LEU A 44 18.66 12.96 -9.03
N GLY A 45 19.63 13.58 -8.35
CA GLY A 45 20.66 12.84 -7.62
C GLY A 45 20.08 11.95 -6.54
N GLN A 46 19.09 12.43 -5.77
CA GLN A 46 18.36 11.65 -4.79
C GLN A 46 17.61 10.48 -5.46
N GLN A 47 16.92 10.73 -6.58
CA GLN A 47 16.22 9.68 -7.33
C GLN A 47 17.18 8.59 -7.84
N LEU A 48 18.31 8.97 -8.40
CA LEU A 48 19.33 8.02 -8.85
C LEU A 48 19.91 7.20 -7.69
N ALA A 49 20.14 7.83 -6.53
CA ALA A 49 20.59 7.12 -5.33
C ALA A 49 19.56 6.06 -4.89
N TRP A 50 18.26 6.37 -4.91
CA TRP A 50 17.21 5.40 -4.60
C TRP A 50 17.12 4.27 -5.63
N ILE A 51 17.34 4.56 -6.92
CA ILE A 51 17.40 3.53 -7.96
C ILE A 51 18.57 2.57 -7.71
N VAL A 52 19.76 3.10 -7.43
CA VAL A 52 20.93 2.28 -7.13
C VAL A 52 20.71 1.42 -5.89
N LEU A 53 20.15 2.00 -4.82
CA LEU A 53 19.81 1.27 -3.61
C LEU A 53 18.78 0.16 -3.89
N GLY A 54 17.74 0.45 -4.69
CA GLY A 54 16.74 -0.54 -5.11
C GLY A 54 17.33 -1.70 -5.88
N ILE A 55 18.26 -1.45 -6.79
CA ILE A 55 18.98 -2.48 -7.53
C ILE A 55 19.82 -3.35 -6.57
N ILE A 56 20.55 -2.73 -5.64
CA ILE A 56 21.34 -3.46 -4.64
C ILE A 56 20.44 -4.36 -3.78
N ILE A 57 19.32 -3.82 -3.26
CA ILE A 57 18.36 -4.59 -2.46
C ILE A 57 17.78 -5.75 -3.28
N SER A 58 17.38 -5.52 -4.52
CA SER A 58 16.86 -6.56 -5.41
C SER A 58 17.88 -7.69 -5.60
N PHE A 59 19.13 -7.33 -5.82
CA PHE A 59 20.23 -8.30 -5.93
C PHE A 59 20.41 -9.10 -4.64
N VAL A 60 20.41 -8.44 -3.47
CA VAL A 60 20.53 -9.11 -2.15
C VAL A 60 19.36 -10.07 -1.91
N VAL A 61 18.13 -9.67 -2.24
CA VAL A 61 16.93 -10.50 -2.05
C VAL A 61 16.97 -11.78 -2.89
N MET A 62 17.64 -11.77 -4.04
CA MET A 62 17.80 -12.97 -4.89
C MET A 62 18.56 -14.12 -4.20
N PHE A 63 19.39 -13.83 -3.20
CA PHE A 63 20.09 -14.86 -2.43
C PHE A 63 19.19 -15.56 -1.41
N PHE A 64 18.06 -14.96 -1.03
CA PHE A 64 17.14 -15.57 -0.07
C PHE A 64 16.33 -16.69 -0.74
N ASN A 65 16.26 -17.82 -0.05
CA ASN A 65 15.40 -18.92 -0.50
C ASN A 65 14.01 -18.83 0.14
N THR A 66 13.04 -19.48 -0.46
CA THR A 66 11.63 -19.49 0.00
C THR A 66 11.51 -20.00 1.44
N LYS A 67 12.37 -20.94 1.88
CA LYS A 67 12.35 -21.44 3.26
C LYS A 67 12.75 -20.37 4.25
N PHE A 68 13.78 -19.57 3.93
CA PHE A 68 14.20 -18.46 4.76
C PHE A 68 13.10 -17.40 4.86
N LEU A 69 12.51 -16.99 3.72
CA LEU A 69 11.40 -16.03 3.70
C LEU A 69 10.20 -16.53 4.51
N TRP A 70 9.90 -17.82 4.41
CA TRP A 70 8.83 -18.42 5.21
C TRP A 70 9.09 -18.33 6.71
N GLN A 71 10.30 -18.59 7.15
CA GLN A 71 10.68 -18.50 8.55
C GLN A 71 10.75 -17.05 9.04
N ALA A 72 11.28 -16.15 8.21
CA ALA A 72 11.42 -14.73 8.53
C ALA A 72 10.09 -13.95 8.53
N THR A 73 9.05 -14.46 7.86
CA THR A 73 7.76 -13.76 7.68
C THR A 73 7.18 -13.14 8.96
N PRO A 74 7.04 -13.84 10.12
CA PRO A 74 6.46 -13.22 11.31
C PRO A 74 7.33 -12.10 11.87
N TYR A 75 8.66 -12.21 11.74
CA TYR A 75 9.60 -11.19 12.17
C TYR A 75 9.56 -9.96 11.25
N LEU A 76 9.45 -10.18 9.93
CA LEU A 76 9.30 -9.10 8.94
C LEU A 76 7.98 -8.35 9.16
N TYR A 77 6.90 -9.07 9.46
CA TYR A 77 5.61 -8.45 9.77
C TYR A 77 5.67 -7.62 11.06
N ALA A 78 6.25 -8.17 12.14
CA ALA A 78 6.42 -7.44 13.39
C ALA A 78 7.32 -6.20 13.20
N LEU A 79 8.43 -6.34 12.47
CA LEU A 79 9.29 -5.22 12.10
C LEU A 79 8.52 -4.16 11.30
N GLY A 80 7.70 -4.58 10.33
CA GLY A 80 6.85 -3.68 9.55
C GLY A 80 5.90 -2.86 10.42
N LEU A 81 5.24 -3.47 11.40
CA LEU A 81 4.39 -2.77 12.36
C LEU A 81 5.18 -1.73 13.17
N VAL A 82 6.36 -2.11 13.66
CA VAL A 82 7.23 -1.18 14.40
C VAL A 82 7.66 -0.01 13.52
N LEU A 83 8.08 -0.28 12.29
CA LEU A 83 8.46 0.77 11.34
C LEU A 83 7.28 1.71 11.03
N MET A 84 6.05 1.21 10.93
CA MET A 84 4.86 2.03 10.70
C MET A 84 4.51 2.97 11.88
N VAL A 85 5.06 2.75 13.07
CA VAL A 85 4.90 3.71 14.19
C VAL A 85 5.83 4.92 14.01
N LEU A 86 6.99 4.77 13.35
CA LEU A 86 7.98 5.83 13.22
C LEU A 86 7.46 7.14 12.61
N PRO A 87 6.63 7.16 11.54
CA PRO A 87 6.11 8.40 10.98
C PRO A 87 5.18 9.17 11.91
N LEU A 88 4.61 8.51 12.93
CA LEU A 88 3.78 9.19 13.94
C LEU A 88 4.62 10.11 14.84
N VAL A 89 5.92 9.79 14.98
CA VAL A 89 6.89 10.55 15.82
C VAL A 89 7.83 11.38 14.96
N PHE A 90 8.37 10.79 13.89
CA PHE A 90 9.38 11.41 13.02
C PHE A 90 8.76 11.80 11.68
N TYR A 91 8.05 12.91 11.63
CA TYR A 91 7.42 13.42 10.40
C TYR A 91 7.85 14.86 10.09
N ASN A 92 7.66 15.28 8.85
CA ASN A 92 7.88 16.67 8.43
C ASN A 92 6.54 17.43 8.49
N PRO A 93 6.38 18.45 9.36
CA PRO A 93 5.14 19.21 9.46
C PRO A 93 4.71 19.87 8.15
N ASN A 94 5.67 20.36 7.35
CA ASN A 94 5.37 21.01 6.07
C ASN A 94 4.78 20.01 5.07
N LEU A 95 5.33 18.78 5.04
CA LEU A 95 4.81 17.71 4.20
C LEU A 95 3.41 17.28 4.65
N VAL A 96 3.18 17.18 5.97
CA VAL A 96 1.86 16.86 6.53
C VAL A 96 0.84 17.95 6.21
N ALA A 97 1.23 19.22 6.28
CA ALA A 97 0.34 20.33 5.90
C ALA A 97 -0.07 20.26 4.43
N ALA A 98 0.84 19.84 3.54
CA ALA A 98 0.57 19.70 2.11
C ALA A 98 -0.23 18.42 1.78
N THR A 99 0.08 17.29 2.44
CA THR A 99 -0.49 15.97 2.07
C THR A 99 -1.64 15.54 2.97
N GLY A 100 -1.74 16.07 4.18
CA GLY A 100 -2.70 15.66 5.22
C GLY A 100 -2.36 14.34 5.91
N ALA A 101 -1.24 13.67 5.56
CA ALA A 101 -0.90 12.35 6.07
C ALA A 101 0.51 12.31 6.69
N LYS A 102 0.65 11.57 7.81
CA LYS A 102 1.92 11.31 8.51
C LYS A 102 2.47 9.96 8.10
N ASN A 103 2.81 9.78 6.83
CA ASN A 103 3.18 8.47 6.28
C ASN A 103 4.65 8.35 5.86
N TRP A 104 5.42 9.43 5.94
CA TRP A 104 6.84 9.48 5.62
C TRP A 104 7.68 9.71 6.87
N VAL A 105 8.72 8.90 7.03
CA VAL A 105 9.76 9.14 8.05
C VAL A 105 10.65 10.28 7.56
N SER A 106 10.77 11.33 8.38
CA SER A 106 11.60 12.48 8.06
C SER A 106 12.45 12.85 9.27
N ILE A 107 13.75 13.08 9.05
CA ILE A 107 14.73 13.45 10.08
C ILE A 107 15.50 14.68 9.59
N GLY A 108 15.58 15.74 10.41
CA GLY A 108 16.29 16.97 10.06
C GLY A 108 15.76 17.68 8.81
N GLY A 109 14.46 17.52 8.50
CA GLY A 109 13.84 18.11 7.30
C GLY A 109 14.00 17.27 6.04
N VAL A 110 14.79 16.19 6.08
CA VAL A 110 14.96 15.26 4.95
C VAL A 110 13.98 14.11 5.07
N THR A 111 13.21 13.88 4.02
CA THR A 111 12.29 12.73 3.91
C THR A 111 13.07 11.50 3.47
N LEU A 112 13.04 10.43 4.26
CA LEU A 112 13.85 9.23 4.04
C LEU A 112 13.09 8.17 3.27
N PHE A 113 12.06 7.56 3.87
CA PHE A 113 11.28 6.48 3.27
C PHE A 113 9.88 6.40 3.85
N GLN A 114 9.01 5.66 3.17
CA GLN A 114 7.66 5.38 3.61
C GLN A 114 7.59 3.94 4.14
N PRO A 115 7.39 3.72 5.44
CA PRO A 115 7.38 2.38 6.03
C PRO A 115 6.29 1.45 5.50
N SER A 116 5.17 2.00 5.05
CA SER A 116 4.08 1.21 4.46
C SER A 116 4.49 0.47 3.18
N GLU A 117 5.54 0.95 2.45
CA GLU A 117 6.07 0.23 1.28
C GLU A 117 6.70 -1.12 1.70
N PHE A 118 7.49 -1.11 2.76
CA PHE A 118 8.03 -2.34 3.35
C PHE A 118 6.91 -3.21 3.93
N MET A 119 5.92 -2.56 4.60
CA MET A 119 4.80 -3.27 5.22
C MET A 119 3.95 -4.00 4.19
N LYS A 120 3.73 -3.47 2.98
CA LYS A 120 2.98 -4.17 1.92
C LYS A 120 3.57 -5.55 1.61
N ILE A 121 4.91 -5.63 1.49
CA ILE A 121 5.59 -6.89 1.20
C ILE A 121 5.42 -7.88 2.36
N SER A 122 5.72 -7.45 3.58
CA SER A 122 5.60 -8.31 4.77
C SER A 122 4.17 -8.73 5.07
N TYR A 123 3.20 -7.88 4.76
CA TYR A 123 1.77 -8.16 4.88
C TYR A 123 1.30 -9.24 3.88
N ILE A 124 1.70 -9.16 2.62
CA ILE A 124 1.42 -10.21 1.63
C ILE A 124 1.99 -11.55 2.11
N LEU A 125 3.23 -11.54 2.61
CA LEU A 125 3.88 -12.76 3.08
C LEU A 125 3.17 -13.37 4.29
N ILE A 126 2.77 -12.56 5.28
CA ILE A 126 2.11 -13.08 6.48
C ILE A 126 0.71 -13.62 6.16
N LEU A 127 -0.08 -12.93 5.34
CA LEU A 127 -1.39 -13.43 4.93
C LEU A 127 -1.28 -14.72 4.09
N ALA A 128 -0.34 -14.77 3.14
CA ALA A 128 -0.08 -15.99 2.37
C ALA A 128 0.32 -17.16 3.28
N ARG A 129 1.15 -16.90 4.29
CA ARG A 129 1.54 -17.91 5.28
C ARG A 129 0.33 -18.40 6.08
N VAL A 130 -0.53 -17.51 6.55
CA VAL A 130 -1.76 -17.87 7.28
C VAL A 130 -2.66 -18.74 6.40
N ILE A 131 -2.88 -18.37 5.15
CA ILE A 131 -3.70 -19.14 4.20
C ILE A 131 -3.14 -20.55 4.03
N VAL A 132 -1.84 -20.68 3.76
CA VAL A 132 -1.21 -21.99 3.53
C VAL A 132 -1.27 -22.85 4.79
N GLN A 133 -0.94 -22.31 5.97
CA GLN A 133 -0.99 -23.03 7.23
C GLN A 133 -2.41 -23.47 7.57
N PHE A 134 -3.38 -22.61 7.37
CA PHE A 134 -4.79 -22.91 7.60
C PHE A 134 -5.29 -24.04 6.68
N THR A 135 -4.97 -23.94 5.39
CA THR A 135 -5.35 -24.95 4.39
C THR A 135 -4.69 -26.29 4.68
N GLN A 136 -3.40 -26.31 5.05
CA GLN A 136 -2.70 -27.54 5.39
C GLN A 136 -3.27 -28.21 6.65
N LYS A 137 -3.61 -27.42 7.69
CA LYS A 137 -4.21 -27.92 8.93
C LYS A 137 -5.59 -28.55 8.73
N HIS A 138 -6.34 -28.10 7.73
CA HIS A 138 -7.70 -28.56 7.46
C HIS A 138 -7.81 -29.38 6.17
N LYS A 139 -6.70 -29.88 5.64
CA LYS A 139 -6.64 -30.59 4.35
C LYS A 139 -7.57 -31.83 4.28
N GLU A 140 -7.75 -32.52 5.41
CA GLU A 140 -8.59 -33.73 5.51
C GLU A 140 -10.06 -33.43 5.80
N LYS A 141 -10.42 -32.18 6.07
CA LYS A 141 -11.80 -31.77 6.34
C LYS A 141 -12.47 -31.27 5.08
N GLU A 142 -13.73 -31.62 4.90
CA GLU A 142 -14.55 -30.99 3.87
C GLU A 142 -14.62 -29.49 4.10
N ARG A 143 -14.45 -28.71 3.04
CA ARG A 143 -14.45 -27.26 3.11
C ARG A 143 -15.86 -26.76 3.33
N THR A 144 -16.11 -26.20 4.53
CA THR A 144 -17.40 -25.67 4.93
C THR A 144 -17.36 -24.14 5.01
N ILE A 145 -18.53 -23.50 4.91
CA ILE A 145 -18.66 -22.05 5.07
C ILE A 145 -18.10 -21.57 6.42
N ALA A 146 -18.27 -22.37 7.48
CA ALA A 146 -17.72 -22.06 8.79
C ALA A 146 -16.19 -22.03 8.83
N LEU A 147 -15.54 -22.95 8.10
CA LEU A 147 -14.08 -22.96 7.96
C LEU A 147 -13.58 -21.74 7.18
N ASP A 148 -14.28 -21.40 6.10
CA ASP A 148 -13.95 -20.21 5.30
C ASP A 148 -14.08 -18.92 6.12
N PHE A 149 -15.15 -18.80 6.91
CA PHE A 149 -15.33 -17.66 7.82
C PHE A 149 -14.22 -17.59 8.87
N HIS A 150 -13.81 -18.74 9.41
CA HIS A 150 -12.71 -18.80 10.38
C HIS A 150 -11.36 -18.37 9.74
N LEU A 151 -11.11 -18.76 8.48
CA LEU A 151 -9.94 -18.27 7.74
C LEU A 151 -9.97 -16.74 7.60
N ILE A 152 -11.11 -16.18 7.19
CA ILE A 152 -11.26 -14.72 7.04
C ILE A 152 -11.00 -14.01 8.37
N LEU A 153 -11.51 -14.53 9.49
CA LEU A 153 -11.23 -13.95 10.81
C LEU A 153 -9.73 -13.91 11.12
N TRP A 154 -8.99 -14.99 10.83
CA TRP A 154 -7.53 -14.99 10.98
C TRP A 154 -6.85 -13.94 10.10
N LEU A 155 -7.28 -13.80 8.85
CA LEU A 155 -6.74 -12.76 7.96
C LEU A 155 -7.03 -11.36 8.48
N ILE A 156 -8.23 -11.12 9.05
CA ILE A 156 -8.60 -9.84 9.67
C ILE A 156 -7.73 -9.53 10.88
N VAL A 157 -7.40 -10.51 11.72
CA VAL A 157 -6.51 -10.32 12.89
C VAL A 157 -5.16 -9.73 12.49
N PHE A 158 -4.58 -10.19 11.37
CA PHE A 158 -3.33 -9.63 10.85
C PHE A 158 -3.52 -8.33 10.04
N THR A 159 -4.71 -8.06 9.54
CA THR A 159 -5.01 -6.84 8.78
C THR A 159 -5.31 -5.66 9.69
N LEU A 160 -6.02 -5.89 10.79
CA LEU A 160 -6.51 -4.85 11.67
C LEU A 160 -5.40 -3.94 12.25
N PRO A 161 -4.27 -4.45 12.77
CA PRO A 161 -3.19 -3.59 13.27
C PRO A 161 -2.63 -2.65 12.21
N VAL A 162 -2.53 -3.11 10.96
CA VAL A 162 -2.04 -2.31 9.83
C VAL A 162 -3.02 -1.18 9.52
N LEU A 163 -4.31 -1.49 9.42
CA LEU A 163 -5.35 -0.49 9.13
C LEU A 163 -5.47 0.54 10.26
N VAL A 164 -5.33 0.12 11.52
CA VAL A 164 -5.31 1.04 12.68
C VAL A 164 -4.14 2.01 12.57
N LEU A 165 -2.94 1.54 12.27
CA LEU A 165 -1.77 2.40 12.10
C LEU A 165 -1.93 3.38 10.92
N LEU A 166 -2.50 2.93 9.79
CA LEU A 166 -2.78 3.79 8.65
C LEU A 166 -3.85 4.85 8.98
N ALA A 167 -4.86 4.49 9.76
CA ALA A 167 -5.87 5.46 10.25
C ALA A 167 -5.22 6.53 11.14
N LEU A 168 -4.33 6.15 12.07
CA LEU A 168 -3.57 7.07 12.90
C LEU A 168 -2.64 7.99 12.08
N GLN A 169 -2.11 7.48 10.95
CA GLN A 169 -1.30 8.25 10.00
C GLN A 169 -2.15 9.15 9.09
N SER A 170 -3.49 9.02 9.09
CA SER A 170 -4.42 9.67 8.15
C SER A 170 -4.14 9.32 6.68
N ASP A 171 -3.59 8.12 6.41
CA ASP A 171 -3.21 7.66 5.07
C ASP A 171 -4.28 6.73 4.48
N LEU A 172 -5.38 7.33 4.04
CA LEU A 172 -6.49 6.62 3.41
C LEU A 172 -6.08 5.95 2.09
N GLY A 173 -5.23 6.61 1.30
CA GLY A 173 -4.79 6.08 0.01
C GLY A 173 -4.06 4.75 0.16
N THR A 174 -3.11 4.69 1.07
CA THR A 174 -2.39 3.45 1.37
C THR A 174 -3.31 2.41 2.01
N ALA A 175 -4.26 2.81 2.87
CA ALA A 175 -5.22 1.88 3.46
C ALA A 175 -6.05 1.14 2.39
N LEU A 176 -6.49 1.83 1.33
CA LEU A 176 -7.19 1.21 0.21
C LEU A 176 -6.34 0.17 -0.52
N VAL A 177 -5.03 0.41 -0.65
CA VAL A 177 -4.10 -0.59 -1.23
C VAL A 177 -4.05 -1.85 -0.37
N PHE A 178 -3.97 -1.73 0.98
CA PHE A 178 -3.99 -2.88 1.88
C PHE A 178 -5.33 -3.64 1.82
N VAL A 179 -6.45 -2.94 1.70
CA VAL A 179 -7.76 -3.56 1.49
C VAL A 179 -7.81 -4.31 0.15
N ALA A 180 -7.24 -3.75 -0.92
CA ALA A 180 -7.16 -4.42 -2.21
C ALA A 180 -6.28 -5.69 -2.16
N ILE A 181 -5.12 -5.63 -1.46
CA ILE A 181 -4.27 -6.81 -1.22
C ILE A 181 -5.03 -7.87 -0.44
N PHE A 182 -5.75 -7.48 0.63
CA PHE A 182 -6.60 -8.39 1.42
C PHE A 182 -7.63 -9.10 0.53
N ALA A 183 -8.38 -8.32 -0.24
CA ALA A 183 -9.41 -8.85 -1.14
C ALA A 183 -8.80 -9.82 -2.18
N GLY A 184 -7.68 -9.46 -2.79
CA GLY A 184 -6.97 -10.32 -3.75
C GLY A 184 -6.53 -11.64 -3.12
N LEU A 185 -5.97 -11.62 -1.92
CA LEU A 185 -5.55 -12.84 -1.21
C LEU A 185 -6.73 -13.69 -0.75
N VAL A 186 -7.84 -13.08 -0.33
CA VAL A 186 -9.10 -13.80 -0.03
C VAL A 186 -9.63 -14.51 -1.28
N LEU A 187 -9.64 -13.85 -2.43
CA LEU A 187 -10.02 -14.45 -3.71
C LEU A 187 -9.13 -15.65 -4.08
N LEU A 188 -7.82 -15.50 -3.91
CA LEU A 188 -6.83 -16.56 -4.21
C LEU A 188 -6.85 -17.70 -3.18
N SER A 189 -7.36 -17.48 -1.97
CA SER A 189 -7.41 -18.49 -0.90
C SER A 189 -8.43 -19.61 -1.15
N GLY A 190 -9.28 -19.44 -2.17
CA GLY A 190 -10.33 -20.40 -2.52
C GLY A 190 -11.53 -20.36 -1.56
N VAL A 191 -11.74 -19.29 -0.83
CA VAL A 191 -12.94 -19.04 -0.02
C VAL A 191 -14.18 -19.12 -0.90
N SER A 192 -15.27 -19.70 -0.35
CA SER A 192 -16.53 -19.89 -1.07
C SER A 192 -17.12 -18.57 -1.57
N TRP A 193 -17.55 -18.57 -2.83
CA TRP A 193 -18.25 -17.44 -3.43
C TRP A 193 -19.52 -17.05 -2.69
N LYS A 194 -20.11 -17.98 -1.91
CA LYS A 194 -21.27 -17.69 -1.05
C LYS A 194 -20.95 -16.67 0.07
N ILE A 195 -19.67 -16.49 0.42
CA ILE A 195 -19.21 -15.46 1.37
C ILE A 195 -18.74 -14.22 0.62
N ILE A 196 -17.97 -14.41 -0.45
CA ILE A 196 -17.34 -13.32 -1.20
C ILE A 196 -18.39 -12.41 -1.83
N ILE A 197 -19.41 -12.99 -2.51
CA ILE A 197 -20.43 -12.20 -3.22
C ILE A 197 -21.22 -11.27 -2.28
N PRO A 198 -21.76 -11.73 -1.14
CA PRO A 198 -22.45 -10.83 -0.21
C PRO A 198 -21.55 -9.71 0.33
N ILE A 199 -20.30 -10.04 0.70
CA ILE A 199 -19.35 -9.03 1.17
C ILE A 199 -19.09 -7.99 0.08
N PHE A 200 -18.79 -8.43 -1.14
CA PHE A 200 -18.55 -7.55 -2.28
C PHE A 200 -19.78 -6.68 -2.59
N ALA A 201 -20.98 -7.27 -2.62
CA ALA A 201 -22.22 -6.54 -2.83
C ALA A 201 -22.45 -5.47 -1.75
N THR A 202 -22.17 -5.79 -0.47
CA THR A 202 -22.28 -4.84 0.64
C THR A 202 -21.29 -3.69 0.48
N VAL A 203 -20.02 -3.97 0.13
CA VAL A 203 -19.00 -2.95 -0.09
C VAL A 203 -19.37 -2.04 -1.27
N VAL A 204 -19.78 -2.61 -2.40
CA VAL A 204 -20.22 -1.85 -3.59
C VAL A 204 -21.43 -0.98 -3.26
N SER A 205 -22.44 -1.53 -2.59
CA SER A 205 -23.62 -0.77 -2.17
C SER A 205 -23.25 0.35 -1.21
N GLY A 206 -22.35 0.11 -0.26
CA GLY A 206 -21.84 1.11 0.67
C GLY A 206 -21.10 2.24 -0.04
N ILE A 207 -20.20 1.92 -0.98
CA ILE A 207 -19.49 2.91 -1.80
C ILE A 207 -20.48 3.72 -2.65
N THR A 208 -21.43 3.05 -3.31
CA THR A 208 -22.43 3.71 -4.15
C THR A 208 -23.31 4.64 -3.33
N GLY A 209 -23.78 4.18 -2.16
CA GLY A 209 -24.55 5.00 -1.23
C GLY A 209 -23.77 6.20 -0.71
N PHE A 210 -22.49 5.99 -0.33
CA PHE A 210 -21.59 7.08 0.07
C PHE A 210 -21.43 8.12 -1.06
N LEU A 211 -21.14 7.69 -2.29
CA LEU A 211 -20.98 8.60 -3.42
C LEU A 211 -22.28 9.33 -3.74
N ALA A 212 -23.43 8.67 -3.68
CA ALA A 212 -24.73 9.29 -3.92
C ALA A 212 -25.01 10.42 -2.91
N ILE A 213 -24.68 10.23 -1.63
CA ILE A 213 -24.77 11.26 -0.58
C ILE A 213 -23.71 12.34 -0.83
N PHE A 214 -22.49 11.96 -1.13
CA PHE A 214 -21.34 12.86 -1.27
C PHE A 214 -21.49 13.85 -2.45
N ILE A 215 -22.15 13.46 -3.54
CA ILE A 215 -22.40 14.34 -4.70
C ILE A 215 -23.27 15.53 -4.31
N THR A 216 -24.16 15.40 -3.32
CA THR A 216 -25.05 16.47 -2.86
C THR A 216 -24.32 17.49 -1.98
N LYS A 217 -24.75 18.76 -2.00
CA LYS A 217 -24.18 19.82 -1.13
C LYS A 217 -24.44 19.52 0.35
N ASP A 218 -25.64 19.08 0.66
CA ASP A 218 -26.05 18.75 2.04
C ASP A 218 -25.30 17.52 2.56
N GLY A 219 -25.05 16.52 1.71
CA GLY A 219 -24.26 15.36 2.04
C GLY A 219 -22.82 15.70 2.38
N ARG A 220 -22.17 16.62 1.65
CA ARG A 220 -20.82 17.11 1.98
C ARG A 220 -20.79 17.89 3.30
N ALA A 221 -21.80 18.72 3.57
CA ALA A 221 -21.93 19.42 4.84
C ALA A 221 -22.09 18.43 6.00
N PHE A 222 -22.89 17.38 5.81
CA PHE A 222 -23.01 16.28 6.77
C PHE A 222 -21.68 15.54 6.99
N MET A 223 -20.95 15.21 5.92
CA MET A 223 -19.63 14.56 6.04
C MET A 223 -18.65 15.41 6.85
N HIS A 224 -18.66 16.72 6.66
CA HIS A 224 -17.86 17.64 7.44
C HIS A 224 -18.26 17.65 8.93
N GLN A 225 -19.57 17.60 9.22
CA GLN A 225 -20.10 17.56 10.60
C GLN A 225 -19.70 16.29 11.35
N ILE A 226 -19.63 15.13 10.66
CA ILE A 226 -19.18 13.86 11.25
C ILE A 226 -17.66 13.74 11.35
N GLY A 227 -16.92 14.82 11.05
CA GLY A 227 -15.47 14.90 11.26
C GLY A 227 -14.61 14.57 10.04
N MET A 228 -15.17 14.50 8.83
CA MET A 228 -14.36 14.35 7.61
C MET A 228 -13.59 15.65 7.33
N PRO A 229 -12.24 15.63 7.30
CA PRO A 229 -11.44 16.82 7.05
C PRO A 229 -11.66 17.36 5.64
N THR A 230 -11.64 18.69 5.51
CA THR A 230 -11.86 19.39 4.22
C THR A 230 -10.93 18.91 3.11
N TYR A 231 -9.66 18.58 3.44
CA TYR A 231 -8.71 18.08 2.44
C TYR A 231 -9.12 16.73 1.83
N GLN A 232 -9.78 15.85 2.60
CA GLN A 232 -10.30 14.58 2.08
C GLN A 232 -11.49 14.80 1.16
N ILE A 233 -12.38 15.71 1.54
CA ILE A 233 -13.52 16.13 0.70
C ILE A 233 -13.01 16.67 -0.64
N ASN A 234 -12.02 17.56 -0.60
CA ASN A 234 -11.43 18.16 -1.80
C ASN A 234 -10.74 17.13 -2.69
N ARG A 235 -10.06 16.13 -2.12
CA ARG A 235 -9.46 15.03 -2.91
C ARG A 235 -10.51 14.21 -3.66
N ILE A 236 -11.63 13.87 -3.00
CA ILE A 236 -12.72 13.13 -3.65
C ILE A 236 -13.37 14.00 -4.75
N LEU A 237 -13.57 15.28 -4.50
CA LEU A 237 -14.10 16.22 -5.50
C LEU A 237 -13.15 16.39 -6.69
N ALA A 238 -11.83 16.51 -6.44
CA ALA A 238 -10.84 16.59 -7.49
C ALA A 238 -10.79 15.32 -8.34
N TRP A 239 -11.04 14.16 -7.73
CA TRP A 239 -11.15 12.90 -8.45
C TRP A 239 -12.44 12.80 -9.30
N LEU A 240 -13.56 13.32 -8.78
CA LEU A 240 -14.83 13.34 -9.51
C LEU A 240 -14.88 14.41 -10.63
N ASN A 241 -14.27 15.58 -10.38
CA ASN A 241 -14.26 16.73 -11.29
C ASN A 241 -12.82 17.25 -11.47
N PRO A 242 -11.93 16.51 -12.15
CA PRO A 242 -10.50 16.84 -12.23
C PRO A 242 -10.22 18.21 -12.87
N PHE A 243 -11.07 18.66 -13.80
CA PHE A 243 -10.88 19.94 -14.48
C PHE A 243 -11.19 21.16 -13.60
N ASP A 244 -12.13 21.04 -12.67
CA ASP A 244 -12.50 22.14 -11.76
C ASP A 244 -11.47 22.36 -10.66
N TYR A 245 -10.69 21.32 -10.35
CA TYR A 245 -9.69 21.30 -9.26
C TYR A 245 -8.24 21.19 -9.74
N ALA A 246 -8.00 21.29 -11.06
CA ALA A 246 -6.68 21.08 -11.66
C ALA A 246 -5.58 22.01 -11.11
N GLN A 247 -5.96 23.21 -10.62
CA GLN A 247 -5.00 24.20 -10.12
C GLN A 247 -4.93 24.29 -8.58
N THR A 248 -5.75 23.53 -7.84
CA THR A 248 -5.86 23.68 -6.38
C THR A 248 -5.53 22.45 -5.57
N THR A 249 -5.95 21.26 -5.99
CA THR A 249 -5.89 20.02 -5.18
C THR A 249 -5.40 18.79 -5.93
N THR A 250 -5.15 18.89 -7.22
CA THR A 250 -4.66 17.78 -8.05
C THR A 250 -3.14 17.70 -8.14
N TYR A 251 -2.44 18.63 -7.51
CA TYR A 251 -0.97 18.66 -7.43
C TYR A 251 -0.48 18.55 -6.00
#